data_076394552f200c69e73c1cf19da8182b
#
_entry.id   076394552f200c69e73c1cf19da8182b
#
_cell.length_a   1.000
_cell.length_b   1.000
_cell.length_c   1.000
_cell.angle_alpha   90.00
_cell.angle_beta   90.00
_cell.angle_gamma   90.00
#
_symmetry.space_group_name_H-M   'P 1'
#
loop_
_entity.id
_entity.type
_entity.pdbx_description
1 polymer ?
#
loop_
_entity_poly.entity_id
_entity_poly.type
_entity_poly.pdbx_seq_one_letter_code
_entity_poly.pdbx_strand_id
1 'polypeptide(L)'
;MNKLTRARISVEALLGQIQSGERGGTCVFLGTVRNDGDVTAIDYSAYDEMAREEIVRLIDEAQARWPAAKIIVQHRLGVVPVGEASIAIVAAAPHRDEAFTVCRHMIEEIKKRLPIWKKEIHADGTSTWVDPSGKQIAGGLRDS
;
A
#
# COMPACT_ATOMS: atom_id res chain seq x y z
N MET A 1 -1.25 9.22 -11.96
CA MET A 1 -1.54 7.79 -11.77
C MET A 1 -2.54 7.59 -10.65
N ASN A 2 -3.39 6.63 -10.80
CA ASN A 2 -4.36 6.33 -9.76
C ASN A 2 -3.69 5.82 -8.49
N LYS A 3 -4.12 6.37 -7.36
CA LYS A 3 -3.63 5.95 -6.05
C LYS A 3 -4.28 4.65 -5.59
N LEU A 4 -5.42 4.32 -6.16
CA LEU A 4 -6.10 3.04 -5.94
C LEU A 4 -6.27 2.35 -7.28
N THR A 5 -6.12 1.02 -7.29
CA THR A 5 -6.30 0.25 -8.52
C THR A 5 -6.89 -1.10 -8.18
N ARG A 6 -7.63 -1.67 -9.10
CA ARG A 6 -8.07 -3.06 -9.00
C ARG A 6 -7.28 -3.97 -9.92
N ALA A 7 -6.37 -3.39 -10.70
CA ALA A 7 -5.47 -4.14 -11.55
C ALA A 7 -4.19 -4.47 -10.79
N ARG A 8 -3.45 -5.42 -11.32
CA ARG A 8 -2.15 -5.78 -10.75
C ARG A 8 -1.21 -4.58 -10.78
N ILE A 9 -0.52 -4.33 -9.68
CA ILE A 9 0.41 -3.22 -9.58
C ILE A 9 1.63 -3.49 -10.46
N SER A 10 1.98 -2.50 -11.30
CA SER A 10 3.17 -2.54 -12.14
C SER A 10 4.23 -1.60 -11.59
N VAL A 11 5.27 -2.16 -10.99
CA VAL A 11 6.38 -1.37 -10.47
C VAL A 11 7.09 -0.62 -11.59
N GLU A 12 7.21 -1.25 -12.74
CA GLU A 12 7.85 -0.63 -13.89
C GLU A 12 7.13 0.64 -14.32
N ALA A 13 5.81 0.60 -14.36
CA ALA A 13 5.03 1.78 -14.71
C ALA A 13 5.19 2.90 -13.68
N LEU A 14 5.24 2.53 -12.40
CA LEU A 14 5.44 3.53 -11.35
C LEU A 14 6.82 4.16 -11.43
N LEU A 15 7.84 3.37 -11.66
CA LEU A 15 9.19 3.89 -11.80
C LEU A 15 9.32 4.81 -13.01
N GLY A 16 8.61 4.51 -14.09
CA GLY A 16 8.61 5.37 -15.27
C GLY A 16 8.10 6.77 -15.01
N GLN A 17 7.26 6.95 -13.98
CA GLN A 17 6.70 8.26 -13.66
C GLN A 17 7.58 9.09 -12.74
N ILE A 18 8.57 8.48 -12.11
CA ILE A 18 9.36 9.16 -11.10
C ILE A 18 10.76 9.52 -11.58
N GLN A 19 11.10 9.18 -12.81
CA GLN A 19 12.43 9.43 -13.33
C GLN A 19 12.76 10.91 -13.37
N SER A 20 13.97 11.26 -12.93
CA SER A 20 14.46 12.62 -12.90
C SER A 20 15.98 12.61 -12.81
N GLY A 21 16.63 13.51 -13.54
CA GLY A 21 18.07 13.66 -13.44
C GLY A 21 18.55 14.29 -12.14
N GLU A 22 17.62 14.78 -11.32
CA GLU A 22 17.97 15.46 -10.08
C GLU A 22 17.87 14.59 -8.84
N ARG A 23 17.29 13.40 -8.97
CA ARG A 23 17.07 12.51 -7.84
C ARG A 23 17.88 11.25 -8.01
N GLY A 24 18.97 11.16 -7.24
CA GLY A 24 19.92 10.07 -7.34
C GLY A 24 19.54 8.83 -6.56
N GLY A 25 18.54 8.91 -5.69
CA GLY A 25 18.12 7.76 -4.90
C GLY A 25 16.62 7.48 -5.05
N THR A 26 16.27 6.25 -5.39
CA THR A 26 14.88 5.83 -5.47
C THR A 26 14.70 4.57 -4.64
N CYS A 27 13.77 4.63 -3.71
CA CYS A 27 13.45 3.50 -2.84
C CYS A 27 12.04 3.02 -3.17
N VAL A 28 11.89 1.71 -3.30
CA VAL A 28 10.58 1.09 -3.57
C VAL A 28 10.24 0.15 -2.42
N PHE A 29 9.07 0.30 -1.86
CA PHE A 29 8.52 -0.69 -0.93
C PHE A 29 7.34 -1.37 -1.59
N LEU A 30 7.35 -2.70 -1.61
CA LEU A 30 6.22 -3.50 -2.05
C LEU A 30 5.72 -4.32 -0.89
N GLY A 31 4.44 -4.13 -0.53
CA GLY A 31 3.79 -5.03 0.41
C GLY A 31 3.09 -6.11 -0.37
N THR A 32 3.50 -7.36 -0.16
CA THR A 32 2.91 -8.49 -0.86
C THR A 32 2.10 -9.35 0.09
N VAL A 33 1.14 -10.07 -0.45
CA VAL A 33 0.31 -10.97 0.35
C VAL A 33 1.14 -12.21 0.69
N ARG A 34 1.29 -12.48 1.99
CA ARG A 34 2.07 -13.61 2.47
C ARG A 34 1.22 -14.87 2.56
N ASN A 35 1.89 -16.00 2.39
CA ASN A 35 1.29 -17.30 2.64
C ASN A 35 1.39 -17.60 4.13
N ASP A 36 0.46 -17.04 4.91
CA ASP A 36 0.41 -17.27 6.35
C ASP A 36 -0.58 -18.40 6.62
N GLY A 37 -0.04 -19.56 6.94
CA GLY A 37 -0.88 -20.74 7.16
C GLY A 37 -1.60 -21.16 5.89
N ASP A 38 -2.92 -21.09 5.90
CA ASP A 38 -3.74 -21.49 4.76
C ASP A 38 -4.32 -20.32 3.97
N VAL A 39 -3.79 -19.12 4.17
CA VAL A 39 -4.26 -17.94 3.41
C VAL A 39 -3.82 -18.07 1.97
N THR A 40 -4.77 -17.94 1.04
CA THR A 40 -4.50 -18.00 -0.40
C THR A 40 -4.59 -16.65 -1.07
N ALA A 41 -5.33 -15.71 -0.46
CA ALA A 41 -5.52 -14.37 -0.98
C ALA A 41 -6.04 -13.47 0.13
N ILE A 42 -5.96 -12.17 -0.11
CA ILE A 42 -6.62 -11.18 0.75
C ILE A 42 -7.51 -10.31 -0.13
N ASP A 43 -8.73 -10.09 0.32
CA ASP A 43 -9.67 -9.21 -0.35
C ASP A 43 -9.62 -7.85 0.36
N TYR A 44 -9.12 -6.84 -0.33
CA TYR A 44 -8.98 -5.49 0.21
C TYR A 44 -10.16 -4.64 -0.20
N SER A 45 -10.75 -3.93 0.76
CA SER A 45 -11.88 -3.04 0.48
C SER A 45 -11.72 -1.73 1.24
N ALA A 46 -12.33 -0.69 0.71
CA ALA A 46 -12.29 0.64 1.29
C ALA A 46 -13.43 1.46 0.70
N TYR A 47 -13.74 2.59 1.35
CA TYR A 47 -14.51 3.64 0.70
C TYR A 47 -13.52 4.38 -0.20
N ASP A 48 -13.60 4.16 -1.51
CA ASP A 48 -12.58 4.58 -2.46
C ASP A 48 -12.21 6.05 -2.33
N GLU A 49 -13.21 6.93 -2.25
CA GLU A 49 -12.94 8.36 -2.20
C GLU A 49 -12.22 8.74 -0.92
N MET A 50 -12.67 8.22 0.22
CA MET A 50 -12.04 8.50 1.51
C MET A 50 -10.60 7.99 1.56
N ALA A 51 -10.37 6.79 1.03
CA ALA A 51 -9.02 6.22 1.01
C ALA A 51 -8.11 7.04 0.09
N ARG A 52 -8.62 7.45 -1.06
CA ARG A 52 -7.84 8.26 -2.01
C ARG A 52 -7.46 9.60 -1.40
N GLU A 53 -8.41 10.25 -0.71
CA GLU A 53 -8.16 11.53 -0.06
C GLU A 53 -7.10 11.39 1.04
N GLU A 54 -7.14 10.29 1.78
CA GLU A 54 -6.16 10.08 2.84
C GLU A 54 -4.77 9.84 2.26
N ILE A 55 -4.66 9.12 1.15
CA ILE A 55 -3.37 8.95 0.48
C ILE A 55 -2.81 10.30 0.05
N VAL A 56 -3.66 11.15 -0.55
CA VAL A 56 -3.24 12.50 -0.96
C VAL A 56 -2.75 13.30 0.23
N ARG A 57 -3.48 13.23 1.35
CA ARG A 57 -3.12 13.97 2.56
C ARG A 57 -1.77 13.49 3.10
N LEU A 58 -1.54 12.19 3.11
CA LEU A 58 -0.27 11.63 3.58
C LEU A 58 0.89 12.05 2.68
N ILE A 59 0.68 12.05 1.36
CA ILE A 59 1.70 12.51 0.43
C ILE A 59 1.99 13.99 0.62
N ASP A 60 0.95 14.80 0.78
CA ASP A 60 1.13 16.25 0.97
C ASP A 60 1.89 16.56 2.25
N GLU A 61 1.60 15.86 3.34
CA GLU A 61 2.32 16.03 4.61
C GLU A 61 3.79 15.68 4.46
N ALA A 62 4.08 14.57 3.80
CA ALA A 62 5.46 14.15 3.58
C ALA A 62 6.18 15.11 2.64
N GLN A 63 5.48 15.57 1.61
CA GLN A 63 6.05 16.50 0.64
C GLN A 63 6.42 17.84 1.30
N ALA A 64 5.62 18.29 2.27
CA ALA A 64 5.92 19.50 3.02
C ALA A 64 7.18 19.34 3.87
N ARG A 65 7.39 18.13 4.39
CA ARG A 65 8.57 17.85 5.22
C ARG A 65 9.81 17.58 4.38
N TRP A 66 9.66 16.98 3.24
CA TRP A 66 10.77 16.66 2.33
C TRP A 66 10.46 17.20 0.92
N PRO A 67 10.62 18.51 0.72
CA PRO A 67 10.18 19.14 -0.54
C PRO A 67 10.91 18.63 -1.80
N ALA A 68 12.13 18.13 -1.64
CA ALA A 68 12.90 17.64 -2.79
C ALA A 68 12.55 16.20 -3.17
N ALA A 69 11.78 15.52 -2.33
CA ALA A 69 11.39 14.14 -2.61
C ALA A 69 10.17 14.10 -3.52
N LYS A 70 10.06 13.03 -4.29
CA LYS A 70 8.85 12.73 -5.04
C LYS A 70 8.32 11.38 -4.55
N ILE A 71 7.00 11.32 -4.34
CA ILE A 71 6.37 10.17 -3.69
C ILE A 71 5.22 9.68 -4.55
N ILE A 72 5.19 8.38 -4.79
CA ILE A 72 4.06 7.72 -5.45
C ILE A 72 3.58 6.61 -4.53
N VAL A 73 2.27 6.53 -4.34
CA VAL A 73 1.64 5.45 -3.57
C VAL A 73 0.53 4.87 -4.43
N GLN A 74 0.48 3.55 -4.52
CA GLN A 74 -0.63 2.88 -5.16
C GLN A 74 -1.04 1.68 -4.32
N HIS A 75 -2.33 1.61 -3.97
CA HIS A 75 -2.88 0.47 -3.23
C HIS A 75 -3.88 -0.27 -4.12
N ARG A 76 -3.77 -1.60 -4.11
CA ARG A 76 -4.69 -2.44 -4.87
C ARG A 76 -5.87 -2.81 -4.00
N LEU A 77 -7.06 -2.74 -4.57
CA LEU A 77 -8.32 -3.18 -3.93
C LEU A 77 -8.83 -4.40 -4.66
N GLY A 78 -9.69 -5.16 -3.99
CA GLY A 78 -10.18 -6.42 -4.49
C GLY A 78 -9.31 -7.58 -4.05
N VAL A 79 -9.48 -8.71 -4.68
CA VAL A 79 -8.78 -9.93 -4.29
C VAL A 79 -7.35 -9.93 -4.81
N VAL A 80 -6.40 -10.04 -3.90
CA VAL A 80 -4.97 -10.07 -4.23
C VAL A 80 -4.41 -11.42 -3.81
N PRO A 81 -3.97 -12.24 -4.76
CA PRO A 81 -3.43 -13.56 -4.43
C PRO A 81 -2.10 -13.48 -3.69
N VAL A 82 -1.79 -14.54 -2.96
CA VAL A 82 -0.48 -14.69 -2.32
C VAL A 82 0.63 -14.47 -3.35
N GLY A 83 1.64 -13.72 -2.98
CA GLY A 83 2.79 -13.41 -3.82
C GLY A 83 2.64 -12.15 -4.64
N GLU A 84 1.43 -11.60 -4.74
CA GLU A 84 1.23 -10.36 -5.50
C GLU A 84 1.19 -9.16 -4.56
N ALA A 85 1.55 -8.00 -5.11
CA ALA A 85 1.64 -6.78 -4.33
C ALA A 85 0.26 -6.18 -4.07
N SER A 86 0.00 -5.81 -2.83
CA SER A 86 -1.20 -5.06 -2.45
C SER A 86 -0.92 -3.56 -2.39
N ILE A 87 0.33 -3.17 -2.15
CA ILE A 87 0.70 -1.77 -2.07
C ILE A 87 2.10 -1.58 -2.66
N ALA A 88 2.29 -0.45 -3.31
CA ALA A 88 3.60 -0.02 -3.75
C ALA A 88 3.80 1.43 -3.32
N ILE A 89 4.98 1.71 -2.78
CA ILE A 89 5.40 3.06 -2.43
C ILE A 89 6.73 3.30 -3.13
N VAL A 90 6.81 4.39 -3.87
CA VAL A 90 8.05 4.79 -4.52
C VAL A 90 8.43 6.16 -4.00
N ALA A 91 9.62 6.28 -3.45
CA ALA A 91 10.13 7.55 -2.95
C ALA A 91 11.46 7.84 -3.61
N ALA A 92 11.55 8.94 -4.33
CA ALA A 92 12.79 9.38 -4.96
C ALA A 92 13.24 10.69 -4.34
N ALA A 93 14.53 10.80 -4.07
CA ALA A 93 15.12 11.97 -3.44
C ALA A 93 16.51 12.20 -4.01
N PRO A 94 17.10 13.40 -3.78
CA PRO A 94 18.45 13.65 -4.29
C PRO A 94 19.47 12.62 -3.81
N HIS A 95 19.34 12.17 -2.55
CA HIS A 95 20.27 11.21 -1.95
C HIS A 95 19.52 10.05 -1.30
N ARG A 96 20.24 8.92 -1.16
CA ARG A 96 19.62 7.67 -0.68
C ARG A 96 19.06 7.76 0.74
N ASP A 97 19.68 8.50 1.63
CA ASP A 97 19.21 8.58 3.01
C ASP A 97 17.78 9.11 3.09
N GLU A 98 17.52 10.17 2.37
CA GLU A 98 16.19 10.75 2.34
C GLU A 98 15.20 9.82 1.63
N ALA A 99 15.63 9.16 0.55
CA ALA A 99 14.76 8.23 -0.14
C ALA A 99 14.30 7.10 0.78
N PHE A 100 15.21 6.50 1.53
CA PHE A 100 14.86 5.47 2.51
C PHE A 100 13.95 6.02 3.61
N THR A 101 14.28 7.21 4.14
CA THR A 101 13.52 7.82 5.23
C THR A 101 12.08 8.09 4.80
N VAL A 102 11.90 8.67 3.62
CA VAL A 102 10.58 9.03 3.12
C VAL A 102 9.76 7.77 2.84
N CYS A 103 10.37 6.78 2.22
CA CYS A 103 9.66 5.53 1.91
C CYS A 103 9.18 4.85 3.19
N ARG A 104 10.04 4.75 4.20
CA ARG A 104 9.69 4.17 5.49
C ARG A 104 8.59 4.98 6.18
N HIS A 105 8.71 6.29 6.18
CA HIS A 105 7.69 7.16 6.77
C HIS A 105 6.32 6.91 6.14
N MET A 106 6.28 6.80 4.81
CA MET A 106 5.03 6.61 4.11
C MET A 106 4.35 5.29 4.48
N ILE A 107 5.10 4.18 4.50
CA ILE A 107 4.46 2.91 4.84
C ILE A 107 3.99 2.89 6.30
N GLU A 108 4.75 3.49 7.20
CA GLU A 108 4.35 3.53 8.60
C GLU A 108 3.09 4.37 8.80
N GLU A 109 3.00 5.52 8.14
CA GLU A 109 1.81 6.36 8.25
C GLU A 109 0.60 5.74 7.57
N ILE A 110 0.80 5.10 6.44
CA ILE A 110 -0.29 4.41 5.75
C ILE A 110 -0.86 3.29 6.63
N LYS A 111 0.00 2.52 7.29
CA LYS A 111 -0.45 1.46 8.19
C LYS A 111 -1.26 1.98 9.36
N LYS A 112 -0.98 3.19 9.81
CA LYS A 112 -1.71 3.80 10.92
C LYS A 112 -3.01 4.47 10.50
N ARG A 113 -3.05 5.05 9.32
CA ARG A 113 -4.08 6.02 8.99
C ARG A 113 -4.98 5.65 7.82
N LEU A 114 -4.52 4.78 6.93
CA LEU A 114 -5.30 4.47 5.74
C LEU A 114 -6.41 3.47 6.07
N PRO A 115 -7.70 3.84 5.87
CA PRO A 115 -8.81 2.98 6.26
C PRO A 115 -9.10 1.91 5.21
N ILE A 116 -8.28 0.87 5.20
CA ILE A 116 -8.45 -0.26 4.30
C ILE A 116 -8.73 -1.52 5.11
N TRP A 117 -9.80 -2.19 4.75
CA TRP A 117 -10.23 -3.43 5.38
C TRP A 117 -9.65 -4.62 4.63
N LYS A 118 -9.34 -5.68 5.35
CA LYS A 118 -8.78 -6.90 4.79
C LYS A 118 -9.66 -8.08 5.15
N LYS A 119 -9.97 -8.93 4.18
CA LYS A 119 -10.62 -10.20 4.42
C LYS A 119 -9.69 -11.29 3.92
N GLU A 120 -9.14 -12.07 4.83
CA GLU A 120 -8.27 -13.19 4.48
C GLU A 120 -9.12 -14.33 3.93
N ILE A 121 -8.71 -14.85 2.79
CA ILE A 121 -9.36 -15.97 2.13
C ILE A 121 -8.50 -17.21 2.36
N HIS A 122 -9.11 -18.26 2.89
CA HIS A 122 -8.42 -19.48 3.26
C HIS A 122 -8.60 -20.57 2.22
N ALA A 123 -7.71 -21.57 2.25
CA ALA A 123 -7.70 -22.64 1.26
C ALA A 123 -8.99 -23.45 1.23
N ASP A 124 -9.71 -23.53 2.36
CA ASP A 124 -10.97 -24.26 2.45
C ASP A 124 -12.17 -23.42 2.00
N GLY A 125 -11.93 -22.20 1.52
CA GLY A 125 -13.00 -21.32 1.07
C GLY A 125 -13.58 -20.40 2.14
N THR A 126 -13.20 -20.58 3.39
CA THR A 126 -13.64 -19.68 4.45
C THR A 126 -12.86 -18.38 4.41
N SER A 127 -13.35 -17.37 5.11
CA SER A 127 -12.67 -16.07 5.17
C SER A 127 -12.75 -15.49 6.57
N THR A 128 -11.78 -14.62 6.88
CA THR A 128 -11.67 -13.96 8.17
C THR A 128 -11.40 -12.48 7.96
N TRP A 129 -12.20 -11.64 8.58
CA TRP A 129 -11.97 -10.21 8.52
C TRP A 129 -10.83 -9.81 9.45
N VAL A 130 -10.00 -8.88 8.98
CA VAL A 130 -8.93 -8.27 9.75
C VAL A 130 -9.18 -6.76 9.69
N ASP A 131 -9.16 -6.10 10.87
CA ASP A 131 -9.42 -4.66 10.88
C ASP A 131 -8.22 -3.88 10.34
N PRO A 132 -8.37 -2.55 10.12
CA PRO A 132 -7.28 -1.76 9.56
C PRO A 132 -5.99 -1.75 10.41
N SER A 133 -6.09 -2.07 11.71
CA SER A 133 -4.91 -2.14 12.56
C SER A 133 -4.16 -3.46 12.43
N GLY A 134 -4.71 -4.42 11.69
CA GLY A 134 -4.11 -5.73 11.54
C GLY A 134 -4.63 -6.77 12.50
N LYS A 135 -5.63 -6.42 13.32
CA LYS A 135 -6.17 -7.31 14.30
C LYS A 135 -7.33 -8.10 13.72
N GLN A 136 -7.36 -9.40 13.92
CA GLN A 136 -8.51 -10.20 13.50
C GLN A 136 -9.75 -9.77 14.26
N ILE A 137 -10.85 -9.65 13.53
CA ILE A 137 -12.13 -9.32 14.12
C ILE A 137 -12.77 -10.60 14.57
N ALA A 138 -13.10 -10.65 15.87
CA ALA A 138 -13.67 -11.84 16.44
C ALA A 138 -15.02 -12.16 15.88
N GLY A 139 -15.29 -13.43 15.83
CA GLY A 139 -16.62 -13.92 15.68
C GLY A 139 -17.32 -13.55 14.46
N GLY A 140 -18.48 -13.11 14.59
CA GLY A 140 -19.45 -13.08 13.61
C GLY A 140 -19.23 -12.23 12.39
N LEU A 141 -18.10 -11.58 12.33
CA LEU A 141 -17.91 -10.78 11.17
C LEU A 141 -17.28 -11.50 10.06
N ARG A 142 -17.08 -12.76 10.30
CA ARG A 142 -16.50 -13.42 9.37
C ARG A 142 -17.29 -13.72 8.31
N ASP A 143 -16.86 -13.71 7.36
CA ASP A 143 -17.33 -13.89 6.37
C ASP A 143 -18.16 -13.94 5.90
N SER A 144 -18.33 -13.79 6.29
CA SER A 144 -19.42 -13.83 5.73
C SER A 144 -19.45 -13.52 4.41
#